data_73bcb9dfefb1f3b37b86912d807eccfc
#
_entry.id   73bcb9dfefb1f3b37b86912d807eccfc
#
_cell.length_a   1.000
_cell.length_b   1.000
_cell.length_c   1.000
_cell.angle_alpha   90.00
_cell.angle_beta   90.00
_cell.angle_gamma   90.00
#
_symmetry.space_group_name_H-M   'P 1'
#
loop_
_entity.id
_entity.type
_entity.pdbx_description
1 polymer ?
#
loop_
_entity_poly.entity_id
_entity_poly.type
_entity_poly.pdbx_seq_one_letter_code
_entity_poly.pdbx_strand_id
1 'polypeptide(L)'
;PLSTESHTAESRLDHGLLDVVVDRRELRTVLGVLLDLLGPRYRLERADDRRPGKPTDLSRTPAWESVQLSRNDARPTSGNFMKMMFSNFVELHGDRSYADDSSIICGIAQLAGLTVMAIGQERGHDEISTRITQNGRTRPEGFRKAQRGLRLAAKFNMPIVTFIDTPGPDLSQEAEQRGLGNAIASTMALMARVDVPSVSVIIGEAGSGGALALGVADRTLMLENATYSAVSPEEAAEIIFQDVDRADEAAESMKLTAYDCRDLGIIDTI
;
A
#
# COMPACT_ATOMS: atom_id res chain seq x y z
N PRO A 1 1.58 -28.66 -29.03
CA PRO A 1 0.46 -28.95 -28.16
C PRO A 1 0.64 -28.10 -26.91
N LEU A 2 -0.31 -27.23 -26.65
CA LEU A 2 -0.37 -26.45 -25.40
C LEU A 2 -0.50 -27.46 -24.25
N SER A 3 0.27 -27.29 -23.17
CA SER A 3 0.14 -28.15 -21.99
C SER A 3 -1.27 -27.99 -21.42
N THR A 4 -1.88 -29.06 -20.97
CA THR A 4 -3.21 -29.04 -20.35
C THR A 4 -3.27 -28.13 -19.12
N GLU A 5 -2.15 -27.81 -18.52
CA GLU A 5 -2.00 -26.91 -17.37
C GLU A 5 -2.24 -25.44 -17.73
N SER A 6 -2.00 -25.03 -18.98
CA SER A 6 -2.12 -23.61 -19.39
C SER A 6 -3.57 -23.10 -19.52
N HIS A 7 -4.57 -23.99 -19.39
CA HIS A 7 -5.99 -23.65 -19.54
C HIS A 7 -6.81 -23.77 -18.24
N THR A 8 -6.14 -23.94 -17.10
CA THR A 8 -6.80 -24.05 -15.79
C THR A 8 -7.15 -22.67 -15.22
N ALA A 9 -8.09 -22.63 -14.28
CA ALA A 9 -8.47 -21.42 -13.56
C ALA A 9 -7.28 -20.92 -12.69
N GLU A 10 -6.55 -21.85 -12.09
CA GLU A 10 -5.37 -21.59 -11.28
C GLU A 10 -4.27 -20.91 -12.11
N SER A 11 -3.94 -21.46 -13.28
CA SER A 11 -2.99 -20.83 -14.20
C SER A 11 -3.41 -19.41 -14.61
N ARG A 12 -4.69 -19.16 -14.77
CA ARG A 12 -5.20 -17.80 -15.08
C ARG A 12 -5.10 -16.85 -13.87
N LEU A 13 -5.26 -17.37 -12.66
CA LEU A 13 -5.05 -16.61 -11.44
C LEU A 13 -3.56 -16.22 -11.31
N ASP A 14 -2.65 -17.18 -11.50
CA ASP A 14 -1.20 -16.95 -11.44
C ASP A 14 -0.71 -15.90 -12.46
N HIS A 15 -1.36 -15.85 -13.62
CA HIS A 15 -1.09 -14.83 -14.65
C HIS A 15 -1.90 -13.54 -14.46
N GLY A 16 -2.55 -13.36 -13.32
CA GLY A 16 -3.30 -12.14 -12.99
C GLY A 16 -4.54 -11.87 -13.84
N LEU A 17 -5.08 -12.91 -14.50
CA LEU A 17 -6.24 -12.78 -15.37
C LEU A 17 -7.58 -12.96 -14.63
N LEU A 18 -7.55 -13.51 -13.43
CA LEU A 18 -8.70 -13.70 -12.54
C LEU A 18 -8.40 -13.07 -11.18
N ASP A 19 -9.43 -12.69 -10.43
CA ASP A 19 -9.30 -12.18 -9.06
C ASP A 19 -9.27 -13.33 -8.05
N VAL A 20 -10.07 -14.36 -8.26
CA VAL A 20 -10.20 -15.49 -7.33
C VAL A 20 -10.65 -16.73 -8.05
N VAL A 21 -10.18 -17.88 -7.61
CA VAL A 21 -10.71 -19.20 -7.97
C VAL A 21 -11.47 -19.73 -6.76
N VAL A 22 -12.74 -20.04 -6.94
CA VAL A 22 -13.65 -20.43 -5.84
C VAL A 22 -14.17 -21.85 -6.09
N ASP A 23 -14.11 -22.69 -5.06
CA ASP A 23 -14.81 -24.00 -5.12
C ASP A 23 -16.30 -23.77 -5.36
N ARG A 24 -16.90 -24.64 -6.20
CA ARG A 24 -18.33 -24.56 -6.56
C ARG A 24 -19.24 -24.53 -5.31
N ARG A 25 -18.85 -25.20 -4.23
CA ARG A 25 -19.63 -25.26 -2.98
C ARG A 25 -19.67 -23.93 -2.25
N GLU A 26 -18.61 -23.12 -2.40
CA GLU A 26 -18.44 -21.82 -1.74
C GLU A 26 -18.89 -20.65 -2.62
N LEU A 27 -19.15 -20.89 -3.91
CA LEU A 27 -19.48 -19.85 -4.89
C LEU A 27 -20.63 -18.96 -4.42
N ARG A 28 -21.69 -19.56 -3.84
CA ARG A 28 -22.86 -18.81 -3.34
C ARG A 28 -22.48 -17.85 -2.20
N THR A 29 -21.64 -18.32 -1.28
CA THR A 29 -21.18 -17.52 -0.14
C THR A 29 -20.33 -16.36 -0.61
N VAL A 30 -19.34 -16.62 -1.47
CA VAL A 30 -18.45 -15.59 -2.01
C VAL A 30 -19.21 -14.54 -2.83
N LEU A 31 -20.14 -15.00 -3.71
CA LEU A 31 -21.01 -14.07 -4.46
C LEU A 31 -21.93 -13.27 -3.54
N GLY A 32 -22.46 -13.88 -2.47
CA GLY A 32 -23.27 -13.19 -1.47
C GLY A 32 -22.48 -12.06 -0.78
N VAL A 33 -21.26 -12.35 -0.34
CA VAL A 33 -20.38 -11.35 0.26
C VAL A 33 -20.04 -10.21 -0.71
N LEU A 34 -19.68 -10.54 -1.96
CA LEU A 34 -19.37 -9.53 -2.98
C LEU A 34 -20.56 -8.62 -3.28
N LEU A 35 -21.76 -9.21 -3.48
CA LEU A 35 -22.96 -8.44 -3.74
C LEU A 35 -23.37 -7.57 -2.55
N ASP A 36 -23.17 -8.07 -1.34
CA ASP A 36 -23.45 -7.34 -0.12
C ASP A 36 -22.48 -6.17 0.09
N LEU A 37 -21.20 -6.35 -0.26
CA LEU A 37 -20.19 -5.30 -0.27
C LEU A 37 -20.48 -4.21 -1.32
N LEU A 38 -20.88 -4.60 -2.51
CA LEU A 38 -21.13 -3.68 -3.63
C LEU A 38 -22.53 -3.07 -3.62
N GLY A 39 -23.44 -3.58 -2.76
CA GLY A 39 -24.79 -3.07 -2.61
C GLY A 39 -24.83 -1.68 -1.94
N PRO A 40 -25.79 -0.81 -2.32
CA PRO A 40 -25.95 0.48 -1.66
C PRO A 40 -26.35 0.26 -0.20
N ARG A 41 -25.51 0.70 0.73
CA ARG A 41 -25.77 0.67 2.17
C ARG A 41 -26.07 2.08 2.67
N TYR A 42 -27.32 2.30 3.05
CA TYR A 42 -27.73 3.48 3.80
C TYR A 42 -27.63 3.19 5.29
N ARG A 43 -26.44 3.37 5.87
CA ARG A 43 -26.26 3.40 7.31
C ARG A 43 -25.98 4.82 7.76
N LEU A 44 -26.98 5.44 8.36
CA LEU A 44 -26.78 6.66 9.15
C LEU A 44 -26.18 6.20 10.50
N GLU A 45 -24.90 6.03 10.59
CA GLU A 45 -24.18 5.94 11.84
C GLU A 45 -23.72 7.34 12.22
N ARG A 46 -24.08 7.77 13.44
CA ARG A 46 -23.48 8.95 14.04
C ARG A 46 -21.97 8.64 14.17
N ALA A 47 -21.14 9.42 13.53
CA ALA A 47 -19.71 9.39 13.80
C ALA A 47 -19.51 9.61 15.31
N ASP A 48 -18.92 8.65 15.96
CA ASP A 48 -18.52 8.80 17.35
C ASP A 48 -17.46 9.92 17.35
N ASP A 49 -17.75 11.00 18.03
CA ASP A 49 -16.94 12.24 18.06
C ASP A 49 -15.67 12.02 18.91
N ARG A 50 -15.03 10.88 18.75
CA ARG A 50 -13.71 10.58 19.29
C ARG A 50 -12.71 11.42 18.50
N ARG A 51 -12.52 12.65 18.96
CA ARG A 51 -11.37 13.44 18.54
C ARG A 51 -10.12 12.61 18.83
N PRO A 52 -9.23 12.43 17.85
CA PRO A 52 -7.94 11.81 18.13
C PRO A 52 -7.34 12.53 19.34
N GLY A 53 -6.90 11.75 20.33
CA GLY A 53 -6.25 12.30 21.52
C GLY A 53 -5.16 13.26 21.05
N LYS A 54 -5.00 14.40 21.74
CA LYS A 54 -3.85 15.27 21.47
C LYS A 54 -2.60 14.40 21.54
N PRO A 55 -1.69 14.48 20.53
CA PRO A 55 -0.41 13.81 20.64
C PRO A 55 0.20 14.17 21.99
N THR A 56 0.46 13.17 22.80
CA THR A 56 1.28 13.36 24.00
C THR A 56 2.61 13.91 23.49
N ASP A 57 3.10 14.95 24.14
CA ASP A 57 4.40 15.58 23.81
C ASP A 57 5.51 14.59 24.21
N LEU A 58 5.64 13.52 23.41
CA LEU A 58 6.69 12.51 23.55
C LEU A 58 7.96 13.13 22.95
N SER A 59 9.06 12.90 23.60
CA SER A 59 10.37 13.29 23.07
C SER A 59 10.50 12.72 21.64
N ARG A 60 10.75 13.58 20.64
CA ARG A 60 10.88 13.16 19.25
C ARG A 60 11.98 12.11 19.12
N THR A 61 11.64 10.95 18.57
CA THR A 61 12.63 9.92 18.26
C THR A 61 13.63 10.46 17.23
N PRO A 62 14.94 10.27 17.41
CA PRO A 62 15.94 10.64 16.42
C PRO A 62 15.64 10.06 15.05
N ALA A 63 16.00 10.75 13.97
CA ALA A 63 15.64 10.34 12.61
C ALA A 63 16.19 8.95 12.27
N TRP A 64 17.44 8.66 12.62
CA TRP A 64 18.03 7.34 12.39
C TRP A 64 17.36 6.22 13.18
N GLU A 65 16.98 6.47 14.42
CA GLU A 65 16.22 5.51 15.21
C GLU A 65 14.84 5.24 14.59
N SER A 66 14.15 6.28 14.11
CA SER A 66 12.89 6.13 13.35
C SER A 66 13.08 5.28 12.09
N VAL A 67 14.18 5.45 11.36
CA VAL A 67 14.52 4.60 10.20
C VAL A 67 14.66 3.14 10.61
N GLN A 68 15.40 2.86 11.70
CA GLN A 68 15.59 1.51 12.20
C GLN A 68 14.25 0.89 12.67
N LEU A 69 13.41 1.64 13.38
CA LEU A 69 12.10 1.21 13.83
C LEU A 69 11.15 0.94 12.64
N SER A 70 11.16 1.81 11.62
CA SER A 70 10.34 1.62 10.42
C SER A 70 10.69 0.37 9.62
N ARG A 71 11.91 -0.15 9.78
CA ARG A 71 12.43 -1.36 9.12
C ARG A 71 12.36 -2.62 10.00
N ASN A 72 11.88 -2.51 11.23
CA ASN A 72 11.82 -3.63 12.16
C ASN A 72 10.80 -4.67 11.69
N ASP A 73 11.24 -5.93 11.53
CA ASP A 73 10.41 -7.03 11.05
C ASP A 73 9.28 -7.44 12.01
N ALA A 74 9.41 -7.10 13.30
CA ALA A 74 8.38 -7.38 14.29
C ALA A 74 7.18 -6.42 14.27
N ARG A 75 7.24 -5.32 13.51
CA ARG A 75 6.11 -4.39 13.41
C ARG A 75 4.98 -4.93 12.52
N PRO A 76 3.73 -4.48 12.72
CA PRO A 76 2.63 -4.86 11.86
C PRO A 76 2.85 -4.42 10.40
N THR A 77 2.55 -5.31 9.46
CA THR A 77 2.54 -5.04 8.02
C THR A 77 1.18 -4.54 7.54
N SER A 78 1.05 -4.16 6.27
CA SER A 78 -0.22 -3.79 5.66
C SER A 78 -1.28 -4.87 5.82
N GLY A 79 -0.93 -6.14 5.62
CA GLY A 79 -1.84 -7.27 5.81
C GLY A 79 -2.30 -7.41 7.27
N ASN A 80 -1.46 -7.10 8.25
CA ASN A 80 -1.85 -7.11 9.66
C ASN A 80 -2.83 -5.97 9.97
N PHE A 81 -2.58 -4.74 9.51
CA PHE A 81 -3.51 -3.63 9.67
C PHE A 81 -4.86 -3.92 9.01
N MET A 82 -4.87 -4.45 7.80
CA MET A 82 -6.09 -4.81 7.09
C MET A 82 -6.91 -5.85 7.86
N LYS A 83 -6.27 -6.90 8.40
CA LYS A 83 -6.94 -7.92 9.22
C LYS A 83 -7.54 -7.37 10.53
N MET A 84 -6.88 -6.37 11.13
CA MET A 84 -7.36 -5.75 12.38
C MET A 84 -8.48 -4.73 12.14
N MET A 85 -8.44 -4.00 11.03
CA MET A 85 -9.31 -2.85 10.78
C MET A 85 -10.55 -3.22 9.97
N PHE A 86 -10.45 -4.20 9.07
CA PHE A 86 -11.51 -4.52 8.13
C PHE A 86 -12.21 -5.82 8.46
N SER A 87 -13.50 -5.86 8.15
CA SER A 87 -14.29 -7.08 8.07
C SER A 87 -14.67 -7.38 6.62
N ASN A 88 -15.03 -8.65 6.33
CA ASN A 88 -15.48 -9.08 4.99
C ASN A 88 -14.51 -8.68 3.86
N PHE A 89 -13.21 -8.85 4.06
CA PHE A 89 -12.21 -8.54 3.05
C PHE A 89 -12.24 -9.56 1.90
N VAL A 90 -12.38 -9.07 0.68
CA VAL A 90 -12.29 -9.86 -0.56
C VAL A 90 -11.13 -9.33 -1.37
N GLU A 91 -10.05 -10.11 -1.43
CA GLU A 91 -8.85 -9.74 -2.17
C GLU A 91 -9.07 -9.85 -3.68
N LEU A 92 -8.50 -8.90 -4.41
CA LEU A 92 -8.47 -8.83 -5.87
C LEU A 92 -7.05 -9.07 -6.36
N HIS A 93 -6.90 -9.98 -7.31
CA HIS A 93 -5.61 -10.38 -7.84
C HIS A 93 -5.37 -9.93 -9.28
N GLY A 94 -4.11 -9.73 -9.62
CA GLY A 94 -3.62 -9.55 -10.97
C GLY A 94 -3.93 -8.22 -11.65
N ASP A 95 -3.11 -7.91 -12.65
CA ASP A 95 -3.16 -6.67 -13.41
C ASP A 95 -3.98 -6.73 -14.70
N ARG A 96 -4.46 -7.91 -15.10
CA ARG A 96 -5.16 -8.22 -16.37
C ARG A 96 -4.29 -8.06 -17.62
N SER A 97 -2.97 -7.96 -17.43
CA SER A 97 -2.04 -7.75 -18.56
C SER A 97 -0.87 -8.71 -18.56
N TYR A 98 -0.29 -8.98 -17.38
CA TYR A 98 0.93 -9.76 -17.27
C TYR A 98 0.90 -10.77 -16.12
N ALA A 99 0.75 -10.30 -14.86
CA ALA A 99 0.83 -11.17 -13.68
C ALA A 99 0.12 -10.54 -12.47
N ASP A 100 0.18 -11.26 -11.33
CA ASP A 100 -0.06 -10.71 -10.02
C ASP A 100 1.27 -10.25 -9.37
N ASP A 101 1.19 -9.38 -8.37
CA ASP A 101 2.31 -8.94 -7.56
C ASP A 101 1.89 -8.97 -6.08
N SER A 102 2.52 -9.85 -5.32
CA SER A 102 2.24 -10.05 -3.90
C SER A 102 2.70 -8.88 -3.01
N SER A 103 3.51 -7.96 -3.55
CA SER A 103 3.88 -6.72 -2.83
C SER A 103 2.72 -5.73 -2.70
N ILE A 104 1.61 -5.96 -3.42
CA ILE A 104 0.38 -5.17 -3.30
C ILE A 104 -0.76 -6.09 -2.88
N ILE A 105 -1.36 -5.80 -1.74
CA ILE A 105 -2.66 -6.32 -1.33
C ILE A 105 -3.70 -5.31 -1.81
N CYS A 106 -4.70 -5.76 -2.57
CA CYS A 106 -5.79 -4.91 -3.06
C CYS A 106 -7.12 -5.64 -2.88
N GLY A 107 -8.12 -5.01 -2.30
CA GLY A 107 -9.39 -5.70 -2.08
C GLY A 107 -10.52 -4.79 -1.64
N ILE A 108 -11.73 -5.34 -1.70
CA ILE A 108 -12.96 -4.71 -1.23
C ILE A 108 -13.21 -5.18 0.21
N ALA A 109 -13.45 -4.24 1.10
CA ALA A 109 -13.56 -4.50 2.53
C ALA A 109 -14.67 -3.68 3.19
N GLN A 110 -14.95 -3.97 4.45
CA GLN A 110 -15.78 -3.14 5.30
C GLN A 110 -14.97 -2.50 6.42
N LEU A 111 -15.08 -1.18 6.53
CA LEU A 111 -14.55 -0.38 7.63
C LEU A 111 -15.73 0.26 8.38
N ALA A 112 -15.98 -0.17 9.62
CA ALA A 112 -17.10 0.33 10.44
C ALA A 112 -18.45 0.35 9.70
N GLY A 113 -18.73 -0.69 8.91
CA GLY A 113 -19.96 -0.83 8.13
C GLY A 113 -19.96 -0.13 6.76
N LEU A 114 -18.92 0.63 6.44
CA LEU A 114 -18.72 1.29 5.14
C LEU A 114 -17.91 0.38 4.21
N THR A 115 -18.37 0.20 2.98
CA THR A 115 -17.56 -0.50 1.97
C THR A 115 -16.47 0.42 1.47
N VAL A 116 -15.23 -0.06 1.48
CA VAL A 116 -14.04 0.68 1.06
C VAL A 116 -13.18 -0.17 0.11
N MET A 117 -12.42 0.49 -0.73
CA MET A 117 -11.31 -0.13 -1.44
C MET A 117 -10.06 0.00 -0.57
N ALA A 118 -9.48 -1.12 -0.17
CA ALA A 118 -8.24 -1.18 0.59
C ALA A 118 -7.08 -1.59 -0.32
N ILE A 119 -5.99 -0.82 -0.29
CA ILE A 119 -4.77 -1.11 -1.07
C ILE A 119 -3.59 -0.94 -0.13
N GLY A 120 -2.68 -1.92 -0.07
CA GLY A 120 -1.52 -1.84 0.82
C GLY A 120 -0.26 -2.39 0.16
N GLN A 121 0.86 -1.75 0.44
CA GLN A 121 2.18 -2.30 0.13
C GLN A 121 2.57 -3.27 1.23
N GLU A 122 2.87 -4.50 0.88
CA GLU A 122 3.18 -5.58 1.82
C GLU A 122 4.67 -5.91 1.76
N ARG A 123 5.35 -5.79 2.91
CA ARG A 123 6.78 -6.10 3.02
C ARG A 123 7.08 -7.55 3.36
N GLY A 124 6.12 -8.24 3.98
CA GLY A 124 6.37 -9.50 4.68
C GLY A 124 6.95 -9.25 6.08
N HIS A 125 7.01 -10.32 6.87
CA HIS A 125 7.46 -10.30 8.27
C HIS A 125 8.38 -11.48 8.63
N ASP A 126 8.65 -12.36 7.70
CA ASP A 126 9.59 -13.47 7.79
C ASP A 126 10.33 -13.64 6.45
N GLU A 127 11.36 -14.46 6.42
CA GLU A 127 12.21 -14.66 5.24
C GLU A 127 11.42 -15.10 4.00
N ILE A 128 10.42 -15.96 4.17
CA ILE A 128 9.61 -16.48 3.06
C ILE A 128 8.69 -15.39 2.52
N SER A 129 7.90 -14.75 3.38
CA SER A 129 6.96 -13.69 2.98
C SER A 129 7.69 -12.48 2.40
N THR A 130 8.79 -12.05 3.00
CA THR A 130 9.64 -10.96 2.50
C THR A 130 10.20 -11.25 1.11
N ARG A 131 10.59 -12.50 0.84
CA ARG A 131 11.04 -12.90 -0.48
C ARG A 131 9.91 -12.88 -1.52
N ILE A 132 8.72 -13.34 -1.15
CA ILE A 132 7.55 -13.35 -2.03
C ILE A 132 7.10 -11.93 -2.37
N THR A 133 7.04 -11.05 -1.37
CA THR A 133 6.63 -9.65 -1.51
C THR A 133 7.78 -8.73 -1.94
N GLN A 134 8.99 -9.27 -2.11
CA GLN A 134 10.19 -8.53 -2.47
C GLN A 134 10.47 -7.35 -1.53
N ASN A 135 10.20 -7.58 -0.23
CA ASN A 135 10.35 -6.54 0.79
C ASN A 135 9.54 -5.26 0.47
N GLY A 136 8.35 -5.40 -0.11
CA GLY A 136 7.50 -4.29 -0.49
C GLY A 136 7.94 -3.53 -1.75
N ARG A 137 8.91 -4.04 -2.51
CA ARG A 137 9.37 -3.45 -3.78
C ARG A 137 8.38 -3.79 -4.89
N THR A 138 7.45 -2.89 -5.10
CA THR A 138 6.36 -3.09 -6.06
C THR A 138 6.84 -3.05 -7.50
N ARG A 139 6.40 -4.04 -8.28
CA ARG A 139 6.59 -4.17 -9.72
C ARG A 139 5.52 -3.42 -10.52
N PRO A 140 5.71 -3.23 -11.85
CA PRO A 140 4.71 -2.59 -12.70
C PRO A 140 3.31 -3.22 -12.61
N GLU A 141 3.23 -4.55 -12.54
CA GLU A 141 1.98 -5.29 -12.37
C GLU A 141 1.28 -5.00 -11.05
N GLY A 142 2.02 -4.78 -9.96
CA GLY A 142 1.45 -4.37 -8.67
C GLY A 142 0.80 -2.99 -8.74
N PHE A 143 1.47 -2.02 -9.36
CA PHE A 143 0.88 -0.70 -9.60
C PHE A 143 -0.34 -0.77 -10.51
N ARG A 144 -0.33 -1.61 -11.57
CA ARG A 144 -1.51 -1.81 -12.42
C ARG A 144 -2.65 -2.53 -11.70
N LYS A 145 -2.35 -3.48 -10.79
CA LYS A 145 -3.34 -4.06 -9.88
C LYS A 145 -3.99 -2.99 -9.00
N ALA A 146 -3.19 -2.12 -8.39
CA ALA A 146 -3.69 -0.98 -7.62
C ALA A 146 -4.59 -0.07 -8.47
N GLN A 147 -4.20 0.27 -9.70
CA GLN A 147 -5.02 1.08 -10.62
C GLN A 147 -6.39 0.43 -10.91
N ARG A 148 -6.43 -0.89 -10.99
CA ARG A 148 -7.72 -1.60 -11.14
C ARG A 148 -8.61 -1.39 -9.93
N GLY A 149 -8.06 -1.54 -8.73
CA GLY A 149 -8.76 -1.24 -7.47
C GLY A 149 -9.31 0.18 -7.45
N LEU A 150 -8.49 1.16 -7.79
CA LEU A 150 -8.88 2.57 -7.85
C LEU A 150 -10.03 2.83 -8.85
N ARG A 151 -9.98 2.20 -10.04
CA ARG A 151 -11.08 2.30 -11.02
C ARG A 151 -12.38 1.66 -10.52
N LEU A 152 -12.28 0.54 -9.79
CA LEU A 152 -13.44 -0.08 -9.15
C LEU A 152 -14.00 0.79 -8.04
N ALA A 153 -13.15 1.41 -7.22
CA ALA A 153 -13.54 2.36 -6.19
C ALA A 153 -14.35 3.52 -6.78
N ALA A 154 -13.84 4.14 -7.82
CA ALA A 154 -14.55 5.21 -8.53
C ALA A 154 -15.88 4.72 -9.13
N LYS A 155 -15.89 3.55 -9.77
CA LYS A 155 -17.10 2.98 -10.40
C LYS A 155 -18.21 2.71 -9.39
N PHE A 156 -17.88 2.22 -8.21
CA PHE A 156 -18.85 1.84 -7.17
C PHE A 156 -18.95 2.86 -6.03
N ASN A 157 -18.36 4.02 -6.19
CA ASN A 157 -18.35 5.11 -5.22
C ASN A 157 -17.87 4.66 -3.82
N MET A 158 -16.79 3.88 -3.79
CA MET A 158 -16.18 3.39 -2.55
C MET A 158 -15.04 4.31 -2.12
N PRO A 159 -14.99 4.76 -0.86
CA PRO A 159 -13.80 5.43 -0.32
C PRO A 159 -12.57 4.53 -0.44
N ILE A 160 -11.40 5.15 -0.54
CA ILE A 160 -10.12 4.48 -0.71
C ILE A 160 -9.30 4.62 0.57
N VAL A 161 -8.71 3.52 1.03
CA VAL A 161 -7.72 3.51 2.11
C VAL A 161 -6.45 2.85 1.57
N THR A 162 -5.33 3.57 1.61
CA THR A 162 -4.03 3.00 1.24
C THR A 162 -3.11 2.87 2.44
N PHE A 163 -2.33 1.78 2.50
CA PHE A 163 -1.27 1.57 3.48
C PHE A 163 0.06 1.57 2.74
N ILE A 164 0.97 2.44 3.18
CA ILE A 164 2.25 2.65 2.52
C ILE A 164 3.37 2.07 3.38
N ASP A 165 4.09 1.11 2.81
CA ASP A 165 5.23 0.47 3.44
C ASP A 165 6.13 -0.17 2.38
N THR A 166 7.06 0.60 1.86
CA THR A 166 8.00 0.20 0.82
C THR A 166 9.30 0.97 0.93
N PRO A 167 10.46 0.34 0.71
CA PRO A 167 11.73 1.06 0.54
C PRO A 167 11.84 1.75 -0.83
N GLY A 168 10.90 1.49 -1.74
CA GLY A 168 10.88 1.98 -3.11
C GLY A 168 10.36 0.93 -4.09
N PRO A 169 10.25 1.25 -5.39
CA PRO A 169 9.80 0.30 -6.40
C PRO A 169 10.88 -0.74 -6.73
N ASP A 170 10.53 -1.79 -7.47
CA ASP A 170 11.49 -2.74 -8.02
C ASP A 170 12.31 -2.10 -9.14
N LEU A 171 13.60 -1.86 -8.90
CA LEU A 171 14.51 -1.23 -9.86
C LEU A 171 15.21 -2.23 -10.79
N SER A 172 14.72 -3.45 -10.90
CA SER A 172 15.28 -4.45 -11.81
C SER A 172 15.10 -4.03 -13.27
N GLN A 173 16.01 -4.50 -14.13
CA GLN A 173 15.91 -4.29 -15.58
C GLN A 173 14.58 -4.84 -16.13
N GLU A 174 14.10 -5.93 -15.59
CA GLU A 174 12.82 -6.54 -15.99
C GLU A 174 11.62 -5.64 -15.65
N ALA A 175 11.62 -5.02 -14.48
CA ALA A 175 10.59 -4.06 -14.10
C ALA A 175 10.60 -2.84 -15.00
N GLU A 176 11.78 -2.32 -15.32
CA GLU A 176 11.93 -1.18 -16.25
C GLU A 176 11.42 -1.51 -17.66
N GLN A 177 11.77 -2.69 -18.21
CA GLN A 177 11.28 -3.16 -19.51
C GLN A 177 9.76 -3.33 -19.55
N ARG A 178 9.11 -3.60 -18.42
CA ARG A 178 7.65 -3.67 -18.29
C ARG A 178 6.97 -2.34 -17.94
N GLY A 179 7.73 -1.24 -18.01
CA GLY A 179 7.22 0.13 -17.90
C GLY A 179 6.96 0.60 -16.47
N LEU A 180 7.90 0.35 -15.54
CA LEU A 180 7.80 0.74 -14.15
C LEU A 180 7.47 2.22 -13.96
N GLY A 181 8.25 3.12 -14.55
CA GLY A 181 8.03 4.57 -14.43
C GLY A 181 6.63 5.00 -14.89
N ASN A 182 6.15 4.41 -16.00
CA ASN A 182 4.79 4.68 -16.49
C ASN A 182 3.72 4.14 -15.54
N ALA A 183 3.91 2.94 -14.97
CA ALA A 183 2.97 2.37 -14.03
C ALA A 183 2.85 3.23 -12.76
N ILE A 184 3.97 3.73 -12.22
CA ILE A 184 4.02 4.66 -11.08
C ILE A 184 3.28 5.96 -11.44
N ALA A 185 3.69 6.64 -12.50
CA ALA A 185 3.10 7.91 -12.92
C ALA A 185 1.59 7.82 -13.19
N SER A 186 1.16 6.73 -13.84
CA SER A 186 -0.27 6.48 -14.10
C SER A 186 -1.06 6.22 -12.83
N THR A 187 -0.45 5.58 -11.83
CA THR A 187 -1.10 5.36 -10.52
C THR A 187 -1.28 6.68 -9.78
N MET A 188 -0.23 7.51 -9.72
CA MET A 188 -0.31 8.87 -9.16
C MET A 188 -1.41 9.71 -9.83
N ALA A 189 -1.41 9.73 -11.17
CA ALA A 189 -2.39 10.47 -11.94
C ALA A 189 -3.82 9.97 -11.70
N LEU A 190 -4.00 8.67 -11.47
CA LEU A 190 -5.30 8.11 -11.15
C LEU A 190 -5.73 8.46 -9.73
N MET A 191 -4.84 8.32 -8.74
CA MET A 191 -5.11 8.74 -7.34
C MET A 191 -5.54 10.21 -7.28
N ALA A 192 -4.87 11.08 -8.02
CA ALA A 192 -5.20 12.52 -8.07
C ALA A 192 -6.53 12.84 -8.77
N ARG A 193 -7.14 11.87 -9.47
CA ARG A 193 -8.36 12.10 -10.28
C ARG A 193 -9.59 11.35 -9.78
N VAL A 194 -9.43 10.42 -8.86
CA VAL A 194 -10.60 9.67 -8.36
C VAL A 194 -11.52 10.60 -7.57
N ASP A 195 -12.81 10.59 -7.91
CA ASP A 195 -13.84 11.43 -7.29
C ASP A 195 -14.45 10.76 -6.03
N VAL A 196 -13.65 10.02 -5.27
CA VAL A 196 -14.07 9.38 -4.03
C VAL A 196 -13.09 9.73 -2.92
N PRO A 197 -13.55 9.86 -1.66
CA PRO A 197 -12.67 10.18 -0.55
C PRO A 197 -11.52 9.19 -0.42
N SER A 198 -10.32 9.67 -0.20
CA SER A 198 -9.11 8.87 -0.11
C SER A 198 -8.27 9.24 1.12
N VAL A 199 -7.77 8.20 1.80
CA VAL A 199 -6.89 8.33 2.95
C VAL A 199 -5.67 7.44 2.74
N SER A 200 -4.47 8.00 2.83
CA SER A 200 -3.22 7.26 2.84
C SER A 200 -2.65 7.19 4.24
N VAL A 201 -2.17 6.02 4.64
CA VAL A 201 -1.54 5.80 5.94
C VAL A 201 -0.13 5.28 5.72
N ILE A 202 0.86 6.05 6.09
CA ILE A 202 2.27 5.64 6.09
C ILE A 202 2.53 4.85 7.37
N ILE A 203 2.73 3.54 7.25
CA ILE A 203 2.83 2.63 8.41
C ILE A 203 4.26 2.18 8.71
N GLY A 204 5.19 2.44 7.81
CA GLY A 204 6.58 2.05 7.93
C GLY A 204 7.49 2.94 7.11
N GLU A 205 8.27 2.36 6.22
CA GLU A 205 9.12 3.10 5.31
C GLU A 205 8.33 3.53 4.07
N ALA A 206 8.34 4.81 3.74
CA ALA A 206 7.72 5.33 2.52
C ALA A 206 8.82 5.88 1.61
N GLY A 207 9.31 5.02 0.71
CA GLY A 207 10.44 5.29 -0.18
C GLY A 207 10.03 5.71 -1.59
N SER A 208 10.55 6.85 -2.02
CA SER A 208 10.60 7.27 -3.42
C SER A 208 9.26 7.24 -4.16
N GLY A 209 9.29 7.08 -5.49
CA GLY A 209 8.10 6.96 -6.35
C GLY A 209 7.19 5.78 -6.01
N GLY A 210 7.73 4.72 -5.39
CA GLY A 210 6.95 3.57 -4.94
C GLY A 210 5.91 3.95 -3.89
N ALA A 211 6.31 4.72 -2.90
CA ALA A 211 5.42 5.25 -1.88
C ALA A 211 4.48 6.32 -2.43
N LEU A 212 5.03 7.25 -3.22
CA LEU A 212 4.27 8.37 -3.77
C LEU A 212 3.12 7.92 -4.67
N ALA A 213 3.29 6.79 -5.37
CA ALA A 213 2.24 6.25 -6.25
C ALA A 213 0.89 6.04 -5.56
N LEU A 214 0.90 5.65 -4.28
CA LEU A 214 -0.30 5.43 -3.46
C LEU A 214 -0.50 6.50 -2.38
N GLY A 215 0.45 7.44 -2.25
CA GLY A 215 0.45 8.51 -1.25
C GLY A 215 -0.34 9.75 -1.65
N VAL A 216 -0.76 9.87 -2.91
CA VAL A 216 -1.56 11.01 -3.39
C VAL A 216 -3.01 10.81 -2.97
N ALA A 217 -3.37 11.32 -1.80
CA ALA A 217 -4.69 11.16 -1.20
C ALA A 217 -5.23 12.48 -0.65
N ASP A 218 -6.53 12.54 -0.34
CA ASP A 218 -7.15 13.74 0.27
C ASP A 218 -6.64 13.98 1.69
N ARG A 219 -6.24 12.90 2.37
CA ARG A 219 -5.65 12.95 3.70
C ARG A 219 -4.51 11.94 3.80
N THR A 220 -3.40 12.39 4.37
CA THR A 220 -2.23 11.55 4.63
C THR A 220 -1.97 11.47 6.13
N LEU A 221 -2.03 10.26 6.67
CA LEU A 221 -1.68 9.93 8.04
C LEU A 221 -0.31 9.24 8.05
N MET A 222 0.42 9.37 9.15
CA MET A 222 1.72 8.73 9.29
C MET A 222 1.92 8.24 10.72
N LEU A 223 2.34 6.99 10.89
CA LEU A 223 2.68 6.50 12.22
C LEU A 223 3.92 7.24 12.74
N GLU A 224 4.00 7.41 14.06
CA GLU A 224 5.02 8.22 14.73
C GLU A 224 6.46 7.87 14.32
N ASN A 225 6.77 6.57 14.22
CA ASN A 225 8.10 6.07 13.85
C ASN A 225 8.19 5.61 12.38
N ALA A 226 7.23 5.99 11.55
CA ALA A 226 7.34 5.81 10.11
C ALA A 226 8.27 6.87 9.50
N THR A 227 8.77 6.61 8.30
CA THR A 227 9.66 7.52 7.57
C THR A 227 9.16 7.79 6.16
N TYR A 228 9.37 9.01 5.65
CA TYR A 228 9.00 9.37 4.28
C TYR A 228 10.13 10.12 3.61
N SER A 229 10.67 9.58 2.53
CA SER A 229 11.83 10.15 1.84
C SER A 229 11.88 9.83 0.35
N ALA A 230 12.58 10.68 -0.41
CA ALA A 230 12.78 10.48 -1.85
C ALA A 230 13.81 9.38 -2.16
N VAL A 231 14.79 9.20 -1.28
CA VAL A 231 15.85 8.18 -1.36
C VAL A 231 16.10 7.64 0.04
N SER A 232 16.76 6.49 0.15
CA SER A 232 17.17 5.99 1.47
C SER A 232 18.25 6.88 2.12
N PRO A 233 18.39 6.92 3.46
CA PRO A 233 19.46 7.65 4.10
C PRO A 233 20.86 7.19 3.66
N GLU A 234 21.02 5.90 3.38
CA GLU A 234 22.27 5.33 2.88
C GLU A 234 22.60 5.87 1.47
N GLU A 235 21.62 5.90 0.56
CA GLU A 235 21.79 6.50 -0.77
C GLU A 235 22.06 8.01 -0.68
N ALA A 236 21.40 8.72 0.23
CA ALA A 236 21.62 10.13 0.46
C ALA A 236 23.04 10.39 1.00
N ALA A 237 23.54 9.57 1.93
CA ALA A 237 24.88 9.65 2.46
C ALA A 237 25.93 9.42 1.37
N GLU A 238 25.73 8.42 0.50
CA GLU A 238 26.61 8.18 -0.64
C GLU A 238 26.64 9.36 -1.61
N ILE A 239 25.49 9.97 -1.92
CA ILE A 239 25.41 11.12 -2.84
C ILE A 239 26.05 12.37 -2.25
N ILE A 240 25.80 12.66 -0.97
CA ILE A 240 26.17 13.94 -0.34
C ILE A 240 27.59 13.87 0.22
N PHE A 241 27.91 12.76 0.89
CA PHE A 241 29.15 12.62 1.66
C PHE A 241 30.16 11.69 1.01
N GLN A 242 29.74 10.91 -0.02
CA GLN A 242 30.53 9.83 -0.61
C GLN A 242 30.94 8.77 0.43
N ASP A 243 30.09 8.57 1.44
CA ASP A 243 30.34 7.72 2.59
C ASP A 243 29.00 7.19 3.16
N VAL A 244 28.69 5.92 2.91
CA VAL A 244 27.48 5.24 3.35
C VAL A 244 27.40 5.12 4.88
N ASP A 245 28.54 5.07 5.58
CA ASP A 245 28.58 4.96 7.03
C ASP A 245 28.05 6.21 7.75
N ARG A 246 27.83 7.31 7.02
CA ARG A 246 27.19 8.55 7.52
C ARG A 246 25.68 8.61 7.24
N ALA A 247 25.02 7.46 7.12
CA ALA A 247 23.57 7.40 6.87
C ALA A 247 22.73 8.01 8.00
N ASP A 248 23.21 7.95 9.24
CA ASP A 248 22.57 8.58 10.40
C ASP A 248 22.57 10.11 10.29
N GLU A 249 23.69 10.70 9.88
CA GLU A 249 23.80 12.14 9.64
C GLU A 249 22.94 12.59 8.45
N ALA A 250 22.88 11.77 7.40
CA ALA A 250 21.99 12.00 6.26
C ALA A 250 20.52 11.98 6.70
N ALA A 251 20.10 10.99 7.49
CA ALA A 251 18.74 10.87 8.00
C ALA A 251 18.27 12.11 8.76
N GLU A 252 19.12 12.67 9.64
CA GLU A 252 18.79 13.90 10.37
C GLU A 252 18.62 15.11 9.44
N SER A 253 19.42 15.17 8.37
CA SER A 253 19.38 16.26 7.39
C SER A 253 18.16 16.19 6.47
N MET A 254 17.65 14.98 6.19
CA MET A 254 16.58 14.72 5.21
C MET A 254 15.20 15.14 5.70
N LYS A 255 14.99 15.37 6.99
CA LYS A 255 13.68 15.74 7.54
C LYS A 255 12.57 14.71 7.22
N LEU A 256 12.89 13.42 7.41
CA LEU A 256 12.07 12.29 6.97
C LEU A 256 11.13 11.74 8.06
N THR A 257 11.19 12.24 9.29
CA THR A 257 10.36 11.75 10.39
C THR A 257 8.91 12.23 10.25
N ALA A 258 7.97 11.57 10.94
CA ALA A 258 6.57 11.98 10.95
C ALA A 258 6.39 13.42 11.42
N TYR A 259 7.15 13.85 12.42
CA TYR A 259 7.11 15.22 12.92
C TYR A 259 7.63 16.23 11.91
N ASP A 260 8.75 15.92 11.23
CA ASP A 260 9.27 16.78 10.16
C ASP A 260 8.29 16.89 9.00
N CYS A 261 7.73 15.77 8.54
CA CYS A 261 6.76 15.74 7.45
C CYS A 261 5.48 16.53 7.78
N ARG A 262 5.03 16.46 9.03
CA ARG A 262 3.89 17.27 9.49
C ARG A 262 4.24 18.75 9.53
N ASP A 263 5.40 19.09 10.09
CA ASP A 263 5.85 20.48 10.21
C ASP A 263 6.09 21.12 8.83
N LEU A 264 6.46 20.31 7.82
CA LEU A 264 6.58 20.72 6.42
C LEU A 264 5.25 20.71 5.65
N GLY A 265 4.16 20.24 6.26
CA GLY A 265 2.84 20.15 5.60
C GLY A 265 2.75 19.03 4.55
N ILE A 266 3.61 18.02 4.62
CA ILE A 266 3.60 16.85 3.72
C ILE A 266 2.52 15.85 4.13
N ILE A 267 2.25 15.75 5.44
CA ILE A 267 1.18 14.92 6.01
C ILE A 267 0.23 15.75 6.85
N ASP A 268 -0.99 15.24 7.05
CA ASP A 268 -2.03 15.92 7.84
C ASP A 268 -1.93 15.60 9.34
N THR A 269 -1.63 14.37 9.70
CA THR A 269 -1.72 13.90 11.10
C THR A 269 -0.74 12.76 11.38
N ILE A 270 -0.20 12.74 12.61
CA ILE A 270 0.60 11.65 13.17
C ILE A 270 -0.31 10.78 14.02
#